data_999b49b053eee91125fd5236b718e090
#
_entry.id   999b49b053eee91125fd5236b718e090
#
_cell.length_a   1.000
_cell.length_b   1.000
_cell.length_c   1.000
_cell.angle_alpha   90.00
_cell.angle_beta   90.00
_cell.angle_gamma   90.00
#
_symmetry.space_group_name_H-M   'P 1'
#
loop_
_entity.id
_entity.type
_entity.pdbx_description
1 polymer ?
#
loop_
_entity_poly.entity_id
_entity_poly.type
_entity_poly.pdbx_seq_one_letter_code
_entity_poly.pdbx_strand_id
1 'polypeptide(L)'
;MLKRHEISVLLKAGHSKVEVARLAGVSLRSVKRVVKEGDIQRIDDVAEHLERGIGRPSLVQDFRKRVTELLEKESGLLSVEVFRRMRLDGYKGQKSALYSLIASVRPKDQKPLVRFEGLPGEFSQHDFGQVDVEYLDGTIQRIRFFASRLKYSRTIRVSIVDDETAETLIRNFAEHLHSWGGAPLMSIFDRPKTVALKWGRDGVVTDWNPTFAYAAIELGVGVDVCWPYRPQEKGSVENLVGFVKGSFFKQRRFHDE
;
A
#
# COMPACT_ATOMS: atom_id res chain seq x y z
N MET A 1 12.03 26.38 -13.68
CA MET A 1 12.10 27.64 -12.89
C MET A 1 13.44 28.36 -13.05
N LEU A 2 14.60 27.81 -12.69
CA LEU A 2 15.93 28.45 -12.78
C LEU A 2 16.25 29.10 -14.15
N LYS A 3 16.00 28.40 -15.26
CA LYS A 3 16.29 28.95 -16.62
C LYS A 3 15.42 30.15 -17.01
N ARG A 4 14.18 30.26 -16.55
CA ARG A 4 13.32 31.43 -16.81
C ARG A 4 13.80 32.64 -16.03
N HIS A 5 14.17 32.44 -14.77
CA HIS A 5 14.75 33.50 -13.95
C HIS A 5 16.05 34.02 -14.54
N GLU A 6 16.94 33.12 -14.93
CA GLU A 6 18.20 33.46 -15.61
C GLU A 6 17.97 34.29 -16.87
N ILE A 7 17.02 33.91 -17.73
CA ILE A 7 16.63 34.67 -18.92
C ILE A 7 16.13 36.07 -18.55
N SER A 8 15.26 36.16 -17.52
CA SER A 8 14.70 37.46 -17.09
C SER A 8 15.79 38.39 -16.53
N VAL A 9 16.73 37.86 -15.74
CA VAL A 9 17.85 38.63 -15.19
C VAL A 9 18.76 39.15 -16.30
N LEU A 10 19.15 38.33 -17.26
CA LEU A 10 19.99 38.70 -18.40
C LEU A 10 19.32 39.77 -19.30
N LEU A 11 18.01 39.67 -19.51
CA LEU A 11 17.26 40.68 -20.27
C LEU A 11 17.19 42.01 -19.51
N LYS A 12 16.99 42.00 -18.19
CA LYS A 12 17.01 43.18 -17.32
C LYS A 12 18.39 43.85 -17.27
N ALA A 13 19.45 43.03 -17.41
CA ALA A 13 20.83 43.51 -17.52
C ALA A 13 21.17 44.13 -18.89
N GLY A 14 20.23 44.20 -19.84
CA GLY A 14 20.37 44.87 -21.14
C GLY A 14 20.93 43.98 -22.28
N HIS A 15 21.10 42.67 -22.06
CA HIS A 15 21.56 41.79 -23.12
C HIS A 15 20.50 41.56 -24.22
N SER A 16 20.93 41.48 -25.45
CA SER A 16 20.05 41.18 -26.57
C SER A 16 19.47 39.74 -26.47
N LYS A 17 18.26 39.53 -27.03
CA LYS A 17 17.60 38.22 -27.01
C LYS A 17 18.47 37.10 -27.59
N VAL A 18 19.35 37.40 -28.55
CA VAL A 18 20.28 36.45 -29.17
C VAL A 18 21.39 36.10 -28.18
N GLU A 19 21.98 37.09 -27.52
CA GLU A 19 22.98 36.86 -26.47
C GLU A 19 22.44 36.09 -25.30
N VAL A 20 21.20 36.47 -24.81
CA VAL A 20 20.52 35.73 -23.75
C VAL A 20 20.32 34.26 -24.13
N ALA A 21 19.93 33.96 -25.36
CA ALA A 21 19.82 32.58 -25.85
C ALA A 21 21.12 31.82 -25.73
N ARG A 22 22.23 32.48 -26.12
CA ARG A 22 23.60 31.90 -26.05
C ARG A 22 24.06 31.71 -24.63
N LEU A 23 23.93 32.74 -23.76
CA LEU A 23 24.39 32.72 -22.36
C LEU A 23 23.60 31.71 -21.51
N ALA A 24 22.29 31.69 -21.65
CA ALA A 24 21.43 30.78 -20.91
C ALA A 24 21.39 29.34 -21.49
N GLY A 25 22.01 29.10 -22.66
CA GLY A 25 22.01 27.78 -23.31
C GLY A 25 20.63 27.32 -23.75
N VAL A 26 19.79 28.24 -24.25
CA VAL A 26 18.42 27.95 -24.69
C VAL A 26 18.17 28.46 -26.11
N SER A 27 17.09 27.99 -26.75
CA SER A 27 16.73 28.48 -28.09
C SER A 27 16.23 29.94 -28.04
N LEU A 28 16.48 30.71 -29.10
CA LEU A 28 15.93 32.07 -29.26
C LEU A 28 14.39 32.11 -29.15
N ARG A 29 13.74 31.02 -29.60
CA ARG A 29 12.29 30.83 -29.45
C ARG A 29 11.87 30.75 -27.99
N SER A 30 12.65 30.08 -27.15
CA SER A 30 12.40 30.01 -25.69
C SER A 30 12.54 31.38 -25.03
N VAL A 31 13.57 32.15 -25.40
CA VAL A 31 13.74 33.53 -24.91
C VAL A 31 12.57 34.41 -25.32
N LYS A 32 12.19 34.40 -26.62
CA LYS A 32 11.02 35.15 -27.11
C LYS A 32 9.71 34.76 -26.37
N ARG A 33 9.57 33.47 -26.04
CA ARG A 33 8.42 33.01 -25.26
C ARG A 33 8.42 33.59 -23.85
N VAL A 34 9.53 33.52 -23.13
CA VAL A 34 9.67 34.08 -21.78
C VAL A 34 9.39 35.60 -21.77
N VAL A 35 9.88 36.35 -22.74
CA VAL A 35 9.58 37.79 -22.90
C VAL A 35 8.09 38.02 -23.09
N LYS A 36 7.41 37.18 -23.87
CA LYS A 36 5.96 37.32 -24.11
C LYS A 36 5.13 36.96 -22.86
N GLU A 37 5.62 36.05 -22.05
CA GLU A 37 4.93 35.58 -20.83
C GLU A 37 5.05 36.58 -19.65
N GLY A 38 6.00 37.54 -19.70
CA GLY A 38 6.22 38.52 -18.65
C GLY A 38 6.92 38.01 -17.40
N ASP A 39 6.97 38.84 -16.35
CA ASP A 39 7.63 38.52 -15.09
C ASP A 39 6.87 37.44 -14.30
N ILE A 40 7.62 36.52 -13.67
CA ILE A 40 7.07 35.46 -12.82
C ILE A 40 6.56 36.10 -11.52
N GLN A 41 5.24 36.21 -11.38
CA GLN A 41 4.61 36.77 -10.17
C GLN A 41 4.30 35.71 -9.11
N ARG A 42 4.40 34.41 -9.43
CA ARG A 42 4.06 33.28 -8.53
C ARG A 42 5.17 32.24 -8.55
N ILE A 43 5.42 31.64 -7.39
CA ILE A 43 6.47 30.63 -7.18
C ILE A 43 5.99 29.21 -7.63
N ASP A 44 4.67 29.00 -7.79
CA ASP A 44 4.09 27.71 -8.12
C ASP A 44 3.93 27.52 -9.63
N ASP A 45 4.87 26.78 -10.22
CA ASP A 45 4.87 26.42 -11.65
C ASP A 45 3.64 25.60 -12.06
N VAL A 46 3.07 24.82 -11.16
CA VAL A 46 1.92 23.94 -11.45
C VAL A 46 0.64 24.76 -11.56
N ALA A 47 0.42 25.68 -10.63
CA ALA A 47 -0.72 26.59 -10.67
C ALA A 47 -0.66 27.52 -11.89
N GLU A 48 0.53 28.02 -12.25
CA GLU A 48 0.76 28.87 -13.40
C GLU A 48 0.55 28.12 -14.73
N HIS A 49 0.94 26.86 -14.83
CA HIS A 49 0.64 26.00 -15.99
C HIS A 49 -0.86 25.76 -16.18
N LEU A 50 -1.59 25.58 -15.10
CA LEU A 50 -3.05 25.38 -15.14
C LEU A 50 -3.78 26.66 -15.59
N GLU A 51 -3.36 27.85 -15.14
CA GLU A 51 -3.96 29.11 -15.52
C GLU A 51 -3.66 29.49 -16.98
N ARG A 52 -2.50 29.14 -17.51
CA ARG A 52 -2.09 29.52 -18.88
C ARG A 52 -2.71 28.68 -19.97
N GLY A 53 -3.41 27.59 -19.64
CA GLY A 53 -4.03 26.73 -20.64
C GLY A 53 -3.05 26.20 -21.70
N ILE A 54 -1.78 25.95 -21.31
CA ILE A 54 -0.73 25.47 -22.23
C ILE A 54 -1.05 24.01 -22.60
N GLY A 55 -1.36 23.79 -23.86
CA GLY A 55 -1.65 22.47 -24.40
C GLY A 55 -2.96 22.43 -25.19
N ARG A 56 -3.29 21.24 -25.70
CA ARG A 56 -4.58 21.02 -26.36
C ARG A 56 -5.69 21.07 -25.32
N PRO A 57 -6.77 21.85 -25.52
CA PRO A 57 -7.90 21.89 -24.60
C PRO A 57 -8.39 20.47 -24.32
N SER A 58 -8.58 20.16 -23.06
CA SER A 58 -9.02 18.84 -22.65
C SER A 58 -10.54 18.75 -22.79
N LEU A 59 -11.02 17.97 -23.76
CA LEU A 59 -12.45 17.72 -23.98
C LEU A 59 -13.17 17.15 -22.74
N VAL A 60 -12.41 16.65 -21.77
CA VAL A 60 -12.99 16.04 -20.57
C VAL A 60 -13.38 17.09 -19.51
N GLN A 61 -12.80 18.28 -19.56
CA GLN A 61 -13.08 19.33 -18.56
C GLN A 61 -14.53 19.85 -18.68
N ASP A 62 -15.08 19.91 -19.88
CA ASP A 62 -16.46 20.33 -20.11
C ASP A 62 -17.46 19.37 -19.43
N PHE A 63 -17.07 18.13 -19.23
CA PHE A 63 -17.88 17.10 -18.57
C PHE A 63 -17.64 17.00 -17.06
N ARG A 64 -16.71 17.76 -16.49
CA ARG A 64 -16.36 17.69 -15.07
C ARG A 64 -17.58 17.89 -14.16
N LYS A 65 -18.35 18.94 -14.39
CA LYS A 65 -19.55 19.25 -13.61
C LYS A 65 -20.55 18.10 -13.66
N ARG A 66 -20.80 17.58 -14.86
CA ARG A 66 -21.76 16.48 -15.09
C ARG A 66 -21.35 15.20 -14.40
N VAL A 67 -20.05 14.86 -14.47
CA VAL A 67 -19.49 13.67 -13.77
C VAL A 67 -19.59 13.83 -12.26
N THR A 68 -19.32 15.06 -11.72
CA THR A 68 -19.45 15.33 -10.28
C THR A 68 -20.89 15.16 -9.82
N GLU A 69 -21.85 15.79 -10.45
CA GLU A 69 -23.29 15.68 -10.13
C GLU A 69 -23.79 14.23 -10.18
N LEU A 70 -23.31 13.46 -11.17
CA LEU A 70 -23.67 12.06 -11.32
C LEU A 70 -23.12 11.21 -10.16
N LEU A 71 -21.87 11.41 -9.77
CA LEU A 71 -21.23 10.67 -8.70
C LEU A 71 -21.69 11.11 -7.29
N GLU A 72 -22.16 12.33 -7.13
CA GLU A 72 -22.82 12.80 -5.90
C GLU A 72 -24.19 12.13 -5.70
N LYS A 73 -24.96 11.96 -6.78
CA LYS A 73 -26.25 11.26 -6.74
C LYS A 73 -26.11 9.74 -6.57
N GLU A 74 -25.17 9.16 -7.26
CA GLU A 74 -24.96 7.72 -7.34
C GLU A 74 -23.47 7.39 -7.10
N SER A 75 -22.99 7.49 -5.86
CA SER A 75 -21.57 7.32 -5.50
C SER A 75 -20.98 5.94 -5.87
N GLY A 76 -21.83 4.90 -5.85
CA GLY A 76 -21.48 3.52 -6.18
C GLY A 76 -21.34 3.18 -7.66
N LEU A 77 -21.62 4.12 -8.59
CA LEU A 77 -21.54 3.85 -10.02
C LEU A 77 -20.13 3.41 -10.45
N LEU A 78 -20.08 2.33 -11.23
CA LEU A 78 -18.83 1.88 -11.85
C LEU A 78 -18.36 2.89 -12.90
N SER A 79 -17.05 3.07 -13.03
CA SER A 79 -16.46 4.00 -14.02
C SER A 79 -16.87 3.68 -15.47
N VAL A 80 -17.13 2.40 -15.77
CA VAL A 80 -17.65 1.96 -17.08
C VAL A 80 -19.04 2.54 -17.35
N GLU A 81 -19.92 2.53 -16.36
CA GLU A 81 -21.28 3.05 -16.51
C GLU A 81 -21.28 4.59 -16.59
N VAL A 82 -20.45 5.25 -15.81
CA VAL A 82 -20.24 6.71 -15.96
C VAL A 82 -19.76 7.04 -17.38
N PHE A 83 -18.80 6.28 -17.92
CA PHE A 83 -18.32 6.46 -19.28
C PHE A 83 -19.46 6.27 -20.31
N ARG A 84 -20.29 5.23 -20.16
CA ARG A 84 -21.44 4.96 -21.04
C ARG A 84 -22.42 6.15 -21.04
N ARG A 85 -22.77 6.67 -19.85
CA ARG A 85 -23.70 7.82 -19.74
C ARG A 85 -23.08 9.09 -20.33
N MET A 86 -21.79 9.37 -20.10
CA MET A 86 -21.11 10.51 -20.72
C MET A 86 -21.03 10.39 -22.25
N ARG A 87 -20.92 9.18 -22.79
CA ARG A 87 -21.02 8.95 -24.24
C ARG A 87 -22.40 9.33 -24.80
N LEU A 88 -23.46 8.99 -24.09
CA LEU A 88 -24.83 9.40 -24.46
C LEU A 88 -25.01 10.93 -24.35
N ASP A 89 -24.35 11.57 -23.38
CA ASP A 89 -24.33 13.02 -23.20
C ASP A 89 -23.37 13.74 -24.20
N GLY A 90 -22.82 13.01 -25.18
CA GLY A 90 -22.02 13.59 -26.27
C GLY A 90 -20.51 13.62 -26.05
N TYR A 91 -19.97 12.95 -25.02
CA TYR A 91 -18.52 12.87 -24.83
C TYR A 91 -17.83 12.08 -25.94
N LYS A 92 -16.96 12.74 -26.71
CA LYS A 92 -16.21 12.16 -27.85
C LYS A 92 -14.73 11.87 -27.52
N GLY A 93 -14.27 12.17 -26.29
CA GLY A 93 -12.89 11.98 -25.88
C GLY A 93 -12.50 10.54 -25.58
N GLN A 94 -11.23 10.34 -25.23
CA GLN A 94 -10.67 9.01 -24.90
C GLN A 94 -11.17 8.51 -23.54
N LYS A 95 -11.33 7.17 -23.42
CA LYS A 95 -11.76 6.48 -22.20
C LYS A 95 -10.83 6.79 -21.02
N SER A 96 -9.51 6.77 -21.24
CA SER A 96 -8.50 7.04 -20.21
C SER A 96 -8.63 8.43 -19.60
N ALA A 97 -8.88 9.45 -20.43
CA ALA A 97 -9.04 10.83 -19.95
C ALA A 97 -10.27 10.97 -19.03
N LEU A 98 -11.40 10.36 -19.40
CA LEU A 98 -12.59 10.36 -18.55
C LEU A 98 -12.40 9.55 -17.26
N TYR A 99 -11.70 8.42 -17.32
CA TYR A 99 -11.40 7.63 -16.12
C TYR A 99 -10.50 8.38 -15.15
N SER A 100 -9.51 9.12 -15.64
CA SER A 100 -8.68 10.00 -14.82
C SER A 100 -9.52 11.12 -14.17
N LEU A 101 -10.46 11.71 -14.90
CA LEU A 101 -11.40 12.68 -14.34
C LEU A 101 -12.27 12.04 -13.25
N ILE A 102 -12.90 10.90 -13.52
CA ILE A 102 -13.72 10.16 -12.54
C ILE A 102 -12.92 9.89 -11.27
N ALA A 103 -11.68 9.41 -11.39
CA ALA A 103 -10.81 9.14 -10.24
C ALA A 103 -10.47 10.40 -9.44
N SER A 104 -10.35 11.57 -10.10
CA SER A 104 -10.08 12.85 -9.44
C SER A 104 -11.28 13.45 -8.72
N VAL A 105 -12.49 13.17 -9.22
CA VAL A 105 -13.75 13.74 -8.73
C VAL A 105 -14.45 12.81 -7.73
N ARG A 106 -14.25 11.49 -7.88
CA ARG A 106 -14.88 10.50 -7.00
C ARG A 106 -14.52 10.78 -5.55
N PRO A 107 -15.52 10.95 -4.66
CA PRO A 107 -15.27 11.08 -3.25
C PRO A 107 -14.41 9.89 -2.79
N LYS A 108 -13.24 10.16 -2.26
CA LYS A 108 -12.47 9.14 -1.57
C LYS A 108 -13.16 8.95 -0.23
N ASP A 109 -13.93 7.87 -0.10
CA ASP A 109 -14.34 7.41 1.22
C ASP A 109 -13.05 7.19 2.02
N GLN A 110 -12.65 8.20 2.75
CA GLN A 110 -11.67 8.05 3.81
C GLN A 110 -12.38 7.25 4.90
N LYS A 111 -12.47 5.93 4.71
CA LYS A 111 -12.77 5.07 5.83
C LYS A 111 -11.72 5.40 6.88
N PRO A 112 -12.13 5.86 8.07
CA PRO A 112 -11.16 6.11 9.12
C PRO A 112 -10.36 4.81 9.26
N LEU A 113 -9.08 4.88 8.96
CA LEU A 113 -8.14 3.80 9.22
C LEU A 113 -8.05 3.74 10.75
N VAL A 114 -8.95 2.99 11.38
CA VAL A 114 -8.81 2.62 12.78
C VAL A 114 -7.60 1.70 12.83
N ARG A 115 -6.43 2.29 13.01
CA ARG A 115 -5.23 1.55 13.34
C ARG A 115 -5.38 1.12 14.77
N PHE A 116 -5.63 -0.14 14.98
CA PHE A 116 -5.45 -0.76 16.29
C PHE A 116 -3.95 -0.82 16.55
N GLU A 117 -3.42 0.21 17.17
CA GLU A 117 -2.03 0.25 17.65
C GLU A 117 -2.05 -0.26 19.08
N GLY A 118 -1.59 -1.51 19.27
CA GLY A 118 -1.38 -2.06 20.61
C GLY A 118 -0.24 -1.33 21.34
N LEU A 119 -0.19 -1.44 22.65
CA LEU A 119 0.92 -0.96 23.47
C LEU A 119 2.16 -1.83 23.28
N PRO A 120 3.38 -1.33 23.62
CA PRO A 120 4.59 -2.16 23.64
C PRO A 120 4.37 -3.41 24.49
N GLY A 121 4.67 -4.60 23.93
CA GLY A 121 4.52 -5.87 24.63
C GLY A 121 3.09 -6.37 24.82
N GLU A 122 2.10 -5.69 24.25
CA GLU A 122 0.70 -6.09 24.42
C GLU A 122 0.30 -7.26 23.50
N PHE A 123 0.60 -7.15 22.20
CA PHE A 123 0.14 -8.14 21.23
C PHE A 123 1.25 -8.66 20.32
N SER A 124 1.17 -9.95 20.01
CA SER A 124 1.84 -10.58 18.88
C SER A 124 0.86 -11.30 17.97
N GLN A 125 1.28 -11.55 16.74
CA GLN A 125 0.51 -12.28 15.74
C GLN A 125 1.36 -13.38 15.14
N HIS A 126 0.76 -14.55 14.92
CA HIS A 126 1.44 -15.75 14.50
C HIS A 126 0.63 -16.47 13.44
N ASP A 127 1.31 -16.97 12.41
CA ASP A 127 0.69 -17.73 11.34
C ASP A 127 1.71 -18.62 10.63
N PHE A 128 1.22 -19.74 10.07
CA PHE A 128 1.97 -20.54 9.13
C PHE A 128 1.82 -20.00 7.71
N GLY A 129 2.86 -20.13 6.92
CA GLY A 129 2.84 -19.76 5.52
C GLY A 129 3.55 -20.80 4.66
N GLN A 130 3.17 -20.84 3.38
CA GLN A 130 3.82 -21.69 2.39
C GLN A 130 4.16 -20.84 1.16
N VAL A 131 5.29 -21.12 0.54
CA VAL A 131 5.74 -20.45 -0.68
C VAL A 131 6.48 -21.43 -1.57
N ASP A 132 6.21 -21.38 -2.87
CA ASP A 132 6.99 -22.13 -3.83
C ASP A 132 8.23 -21.29 -4.19
N VAL A 133 9.41 -21.85 -4.00
CA VAL A 133 10.72 -21.23 -4.23
C VAL A 133 11.36 -21.92 -5.42
N GLU A 134 11.78 -21.13 -6.40
CA GLU A 134 12.53 -21.60 -7.55
C GLU A 134 14.02 -21.38 -7.27
N TYR A 135 14.80 -22.46 -7.32
CA TYR A 135 16.24 -22.48 -7.18
C TYR A 135 16.93 -22.14 -8.51
N LEU A 136 18.23 -21.82 -8.46
CA LEU A 136 18.99 -21.46 -9.67
C LEU A 136 19.17 -22.64 -10.65
N ASP A 137 19.05 -23.85 -10.17
CA ASP A 137 19.07 -25.08 -11.00
C ASP A 137 17.73 -25.34 -11.71
N GLY A 138 16.69 -24.50 -11.45
CA GLY A 138 15.34 -24.65 -11.99
C GLY A 138 14.44 -25.56 -11.20
N THR A 139 14.89 -26.12 -10.07
CA THR A 139 14.01 -26.92 -9.18
C THR A 139 13.06 -25.99 -8.43
N ILE A 140 11.83 -26.48 -8.21
CA ILE A 140 10.81 -25.73 -7.44
C ILE A 140 10.50 -26.56 -6.19
N GLN A 141 10.69 -25.94 -5.02
CA GLN A 141 10.39 -26.57 -3.75
C GLN A 141 9.38 -25.75 -2.96
N ARG A 142 8.44 -26.43 -2.32
CA ARG A 142 7.49 -25.77 -1.42
C ARG A 142 8.08 -25.66 -0.02
N ILE A 143 8.39 -24.43 0.35
CA ILE A 143 8.91 -24.10 1.69
C ILE A 143 7.75 -23.72 2.60
N ARG A 144 7.67 -24.37 3.77
CA ARG A 144 6.78 -23.98 4.85
C ARG A 144 7.54 -23.14 5.86
N PHE A 145 6.87 -22.17 6.44
CA PHE A 145 7.47 -21.34 7.46
C PHE A 145 6.45 -20.93 8.52
N PHE A 146 6.93 -20.74 9.74
CA PHE A 146 6.17 -20.12 10.81
C PHE A 146 6.62 -18.68 10.98
N ALA A 147 5.69 -17.73 10.97
CA ALA A 147 5.97 -16.31 11.08
C ALA A 147 5.30 -15.71 12.30
N SER A 148 6.03 -14.87 13.02
CA SER A 148 5.56 -14.15 14.20
C SER A 148 5.89 -12.67 14.09
N ARG A 149 5.01 -11.81 14.59
CA ARG A 149 5.16 -10.35 14.54
C ARG A 149 4.67 -9.68 15.80
N LEU A 150 5.49 -8.84 16.39
CA LEU A 150 5.05 -7.91 17.45
C LEU A 150 4.22 -6.79 16.84
N LYS A 151 3.06 -6.50 17.42
CA LYS A 151 2.11 -5.53 16.87
C LYS A 151 2.65 -4.10 16.92
N TYR A 152 3.25 -3.70 18.02
CA TYR A 152 3.77 -2.35 18.23
C TYR A 152 5.05 -2.09 17.42
N SER A 153 6.11 -2.84 17.71
CA SER A 153 7.45 -2.63 17.11
C SER A 153 7.53 -3.09 15.65
N ARG A 154 6.55 -3.89 15.19
CA ARG A 154 6.56 -4.53 13.86
C ARG A 154 7.71 -5.52 13.66
N THR A 155 8.43 -5.87 14.71
CA THR A 155 9.51 -6.86 14.65
C THR A 155 8.94 -8.21 14.19
N ILE A 156 9.58 -8.81 13.19
CA ILE A 156 9.17 -10.08 12.60
C ILE A 156 10.23 -11.14 12.91
N ARG A 157 9.76 -12.36 13.17
CA ARG A 157 10.57 -13.58 13.22
C ARG A 157 9.97 -14.61 12.27
N VAL A 158 10.81 -15.34 11.59
CA VAL A 158 10.41 -16.38 10.64
C VAL A 158 11.33 -17.58 10.84
N SER A 159 10.73 -18.75 10.96
CA SER A 159 11.44 -20.03 10.98
C SER A 159 10.95 -20.91 9.83
N ILE A 160 11.85 -21.54 9.10
CA ILE A 160 11.50 -22.58 8.15
C ILE A 160 11.10 -23.82 8.95
N VAL A 161 10.04 -24.49 8.54
CA VAL A 161 9.49 -25.65 9.24
C VAL A 161 9.14 -26.77 8.25
N ASP A 162 9.24 -28.01 8.73
CA ASP A 162 8.94 -29.17 7.89
C ASP A 162 7.43 -29.45 7.83
N ASP A 163 6.71 -29.14 8.92
CA ASP A 163 5.29 -29.40 9.08
C ASP A 163 4.57 -28.29 9.86
N GLU A 164 3.25 -28.40 9.97
CA GLU A 164 2.38 -27.48 10.72
C GLU A 164 1.75 -28.19 11.93
N THR A 165 2.48 -29.12 12.57
CA THR A 165 2.00 -29.83 13.77
C THR A 165 1.98 -28.94 15.00
N ALA A 166 1.26 -29.36 16.05
CA ALA A 166 1.22 -28.64 17.33
C ALA A 166 2.61 -28.56 17.98
N GLU A 167 3.41 -29.61 17.85
CA GLU A 167 4.78 -29.63 18.39
C GLU A 167 5.68 -28.62 17.68
N THR A 168 5.65 -28.61 16.35
CA THR A 168 6.40 -27.66 15.53
C THR A 168 5.97 -26.21 15.83
N LEU A 169 4.65 -25.97 15.98
CA LEU A 169 4.13 -24.67 16.38
C LEU A 169 4.68 -24.25 17.75
N ILE A 170 4.55 -25.09 18.78
CA ILE A 170 4.97 -24.76 20.14
C ILE A 170 6.46 -24.47 20.21
N ARG A 171 7.30 -25.31 19.59
CA ARG A 171 8.74 -25.13 19.56
C ARG A 171 9.12 -23.77 18.94
N ASN A 172 8.64 -23.50 17.73
CA ASN A 172 8.97 -22.24 17.04
C ASN A 172 8.36 -21.03 17.72
N PHE A 173 7.16 -21.16 18.30
CA PHE A 173 6.54 -20.11 19.10
C PHE A 173 7.40 -19.73 20.30
N ALA A 174 7.84 -20.72 21.09
CA ALA A 174 8.73 -20.52 22.25
C ALA A 174 10.06 -19.86 21.83
N GLU A 175 10.69 -20.34 20.74
CA GLU A 175 11.92 -19.75 20.21
C GLU A 175 11.75 -18.29 19.79
N HIS A 176 10.63 -17.94 19.14
CA HIS A 176 10.33 -16.57 18.75
C HIS A 176 10.13 -15.66 19.98
N LEU A 177 9.38 -16.11 21.00
CA LEU A 177 9.21 -15.38 22.25
C LEU A 177 10.55 -15.16 22.95
N HIS A 178 11.37 -16.21 23.04
CA HIS A 178 12.71 -16.11 23.61
C HIS A 178 13.60 -15.10 22.86
N SER A 179 13.55 -15.13 21.51
CA SER A 179 14.31 -14.21 20.66
C SER A 179 13.91 -12.73 20.81
N TRP A 180 12.71 -12.46 21.31
CA TRP A 180 12.22 -11.12 21.61
C TRP A 180 12.57 -10.68 23.04
N GLY A 181 13.12 -11.57 23.87
CA GLY A 181 13.46 -11.31 25.25
C GLY A 181 12.29 -11.42 26.22
N GLY A 182 11.16 -12.01 25.78
CA GLY A 182 9.98 -12.21 26.62
C GLY A 182 8.70 -12.44 25.82
N ALA A 183 7.64 -12.81 26.54
CA ALA A 183 6.31 -13.03 26.00
C ALA A 183 5.48 -11.74 26.02
N PRO A 184 4.71 -11.42 24.96
CA PRO A 184 3.70 -10.37 25.02
C PRO A 184 2.54 -10.81 25.90
N LEU A 185 1.70 -9.86 26.31
CA LEU A 185 0.50 -10.18 27.10
C LEU A 185 -0.44 -11.13 26.36
N MET A 186 -0.59 -10.96 25.03
CA MET A 186 -1.54 -11.72 24.22
C MET A 186 -0.92 -12.10 22.87
N SER A 187 -1.00 -13.37 22.52
CA SER A 187 -0.61 -13.92 21.22
C SER A 187 -1.84 -14.33 20.43
N ILE A 188 -1.95 -13.80 19.19
CA ILE A 188 -3.11 -13.97 18.33
C ILE A 188 -2.76 -14.93 17.18
N PHE A 189 -3.62 -15.93 16.96
CA PHE A 189 -3.48 -16.94 15.90
C PHE A 189 -4.66 -16.91 14.93
N ASP A 190 -4.43 -17.26 13.64
CA ASP A 190 -5.52 -17.39 12.66
C ASP A 190 -6.06 -18.84 12.68
N ARG A 191 -6.84 -19.17 13.71
CA ARG A 191 -7.65 -20.40 13.87
C ARG A 191 -7.00 -21.72 13.42
N PRO A 192 -5.73 -22.01 13.69
CA PRO A 192 -5.20 -23.34 13.40
C PRO A 192 -5.76 -24.36 14.38
N LYS A 193 -6.09 -25.56 13.90
CA LYS A 193 -6.51 -26.69 14.76
C LYS A 193 -5.47 -27.09 15.79
N THR A 194 -4.24 -26.73 15.55
CA THR A 194 -3.11 -26.91 16.48
C THR A 194 -3.22 -26.02 17.72
N VAL A 195 -4.01 -24.94 17.66
CA VAL A 195 -4.27 -24.02 18.76
C VAL A 195 -5.65 -24.28 19.38
N ALA A 196 -6.69 -24.34 18.56
CA ALA A 196 -8.06 -24.49 19.02
C ALA A 196 -8.82 -25.55 18.20
N LEU A 197 -9.56 -26.43 18.88
CA LEU A 197 -10.26 -27.54 18.26
C LEU A 197 -11.71 -27.21 17.90
N LYS A 198 -12.39 -26.42 18.73
CA LYS A 198 -13.80 -26.06 18.50
C LYS A 198 -14.10 -24.61 18.87
N TRP A 199 -15.09 -24.04 18.18
CA TRP A 199 -15.59 -22.69 18.39
C TRP A 199 -17.10 -22.70 18.54
N GLY A 200 -17.60 -21.83 19.41
CA GLY A 200 -19.02 -21.52 19.52
C GLY A 200 -19.54 -20.70 18.34
N ARG A 201 -20.86 -20.49 18.27
CA ARG A 201 -21.51 -19.64 17.26
C ARG A 201 -21.11 -18.16 17.38
N ASP A 202 -20.73 -17.75 18.54
CA ASP A 202 -20.19 -16.42 18.88
C ASP A 202 -18.72 -16.25 18.50
N GLY A 203 -18.06 -17.31 18.01
CA GLY A 203 -16.66 -17.32 17.64
C GLY A 203 -15.68 -17.52 18.79
N VAL A 204 -16.18 -17.66 20.03
CA VAL A 204 -15.36 -17.95 21.21
C VAL A 204 -14.85 -19.40 21.12
N VAL A 205 -13.59 -19.62 21.49
CA VAL A 205 -13.03 -20.97 21.55
C VAL A 205 -13.70 -21.74 22.69
N THR A 206 -14.32 -22.88 22.36
CA THR A 206 -14.97 -23.75 23.30
C THR A 206 -14.12 -24.99 23.67
N ASP A 207 -13.13 -25.28 22.83
CA ASP A 207 -12.25 -26.45 23.05
C ASP A 207 -10.85 -26.13 22.52
N TRP A 208 -9.91 -25.99 23.41
CA TRP A 208 -8.49 -25.71 23.09
C TRP A 208 -7.73 -26.99 22.83
N ASN A 209 -6.70 -26.93 21.98
CA ASN A 209 -5.74 -28.02 21.89
C ASN A 209 -5.00 -28.15 23.24
N PRO A 210 -5.11 -29.29 23.96
CA PRO A 210 -4.59 -29.37 25.33
C PRO A 210 -3.09 -29.16 25.41
N THR A 211 -2.34 -29.70 24.42
CA THR A 211 -0.88 -29.58 24.36
C THR A 211 -0.46 -28.12 24.19
N PHE A 212 -1.15 -27.41 23.31
CA PHE A 212 -0.88 -25.99 23.08
C PHE A 212 -1.30 -25.12 24.29
N ALA A 213 -2.46 -25.40 24.87
CA ALA A 213 -2.94 -24.67 26.05
C ALA A 213 -1.97 -24.81 27.24
N TYR A 214 -1.48 -26.01 27.48
CA TYR A 214 -0.46 -26.24 28.51
C TYR A 214 0.82 -25.44 28.24
N ALA A 215 1.33 -25.50 27.00
CA ALA A 215 2.52 -24.75 26.60
C ALA A 215 2.34 -23.23 26.75
N ALA A 216 1.15 -22.69 26.40
CA ALA A 216 0.87 -21.27 26.57
C ALA A 216 0.89 -20.81 28.04
N ILE A 217 0.38 -21.66 28.95
CA ILE A 217 0.44 -21.43 30.41
C ILE A 217 1.90 -21.42 30.89
N GLU A 218 2.70 -22.40 30.49
CA GLU A 218 4.12 -22.50 30.85
C GLU A 218 4.94 -21.31 30.32
N LEU A 219 4.59 -20.80 29.13
CA LEU A 219 5.22 -19.62 28.53
C LEU A 219 4.69 -18.28 29.12
N GLY A 220 3.66 -18.33 29.97
CA GLY A 220 3.10 -17.14 30.61
C GLY A 220 2.42 -16.17 29.65
N VAL A 221 1.85 -16.64 28.52
CA VAL A 221 1.26 -15.81 27.49
C VAL A 221 -0.23 -16.08 27.34
N GLY A 222 -1.03 -14.99 27.27
CA GLY A 222 -2.44 -15.11 26.87
C GLY A 222 -2.57 -15.45 25.39
N VAL A 223 -3.57 -16.24 25.04
CA VAL A 223 -3.83 -16.66 23.67
C VAL A 223 -5.22 -16.27 23.24
N ASP A 224 -5.32 -15.72 22.03
CA ASP A 224 -6.59 -15.42 21.37
C ASP A 224 -6.53 -15.90 19.90
N VAL A 225 -7.72 -16.07 19.30
CA VAL A 225 -7.88 -16.55 17.93
C VAL A 225 -8.70 -15.56 17.16
N CYS A 226 -8.25 -15.18 15.97
CA CYS A 226 -8.94 -14.18 15.13
C CYS A 226 -10.40 -14.49 14.92
N TRP A 227 -11.26 -13.49 15.08
CA TRP A 227 -12.71 -13.60 14.84
C TRP A 227 -13.02 -13.72 13.33
N PRO A 228 -13.96 -14.60 12.91
CA PRO A 228 -14.24 -14.85 11.49
C PRO A 228 -14.77 -13.63 10.72
N TYR A 229 -15.31 -12.63 11.42
CA TYR A 229 -16.00 -11.48 10.83
C TYR A 229 -15.34 -10.13 11.12
N ARG A 230 -14.11 -10.12 11.64
CA ARG A 230 -13.33 -8.88 11.83
C ARG A 230 -12.15 -8.80 10.85
N PRO A 231 -12.38 -8.36 9.59
CA PRO A 231 -11.35 -8.29 8.57
C PRO A 231 -10.21 -7.33 8.94
N GLN A 232 -10.43 -6.41 9.89
CA GLN A 232 -9.43 -5.46 10.37
C GLN A 232 -8.36 -6.14 11.25
N GLU A 233 -8.71 -7.17 12.00
CA GLU A 233 -7.77 -7.98 12.78
C GLU A 233 -7.04 -8.97 11.88
N LYS A 234 -7.76 -9.58 10.94
CA LYS A 234 -7.23 -10.56 9.97
C LYS A 234 -6.29 -9.91 8.96
N GLY A 235 -6.55 -8.71 8.49
CA GLY A 235 -5.73 -8.01 7.50
C GLY A 235 -4.27 -7.77 7.94
N SER A 236 -3.98 -7.79 9.24
CA SER A 236 -2.61 -7.68 9.75
C SER A 236 -1.85 -9.01 9.73
N VAL A 237 -2.54 -10.15 9.86
CA VAL A 237 -1.94 -11.50 9.79
C VAL A 237 -1.71 -11.91 8.34
N GLU A 238 -2.70 -11.77 7.46
CA GLU A 238 -2.55 -12.00 6.01
C GLU A 238 -1.42 -11.14 5.42
N ASN A 239 -1.26 -9.91 5.92
CA ASN A 239 -0.15 -9.04 5.53
C ASN A 239 1.21 -9.55 6.00
N LEU A 240 1.32 -10.27 7.13
CA LEU A 240 2.59 -10.83 7.60
C LEU A 240 3.11 -11.92 6.64
N VAL A 241 2.28 -12.93 6.37
CA VAL A 241 2.63 -14.00 5.43
C VAL A 241 2.86 -13.45 4.02
N GLY A 242 2.02 -12.53 3.56
CA GLY A 242 2.18 -11.84 2.27
C GLY A 242 3.48 -11.03 2.19
N PHE A 243 3.86 -10.35 3.28
CA PHE A 243 5.12 -9.62 3.37
C PHE A 243 6.34 -10.54 3.30
N VAL A 244 6.35 -11.63 4.06
CA VAL A 244 7.44 -12.62 4.04
C VAL A 244 7.60 -13.22 2.65
N LYS A 245 6.50 -13.66 2.01
CA LYS A 245 6.51 -14.17 0.63
C LYS A 245 7.04 -13.13 -0.36
N GLY A 246 6.53 -11.91 -0.30
CA GLY A 246 6.81 -10.85 -1.28
C GLY A 246 8.18 -10.22 -1.11
N SER A 247 8.61 -9.94 0.12
CA SER A 247 9.83 -9.18 0.39
C SER A 247 11.07 -10.05 0.60
N PHE A 248 10.91 -11.30 0.97
CA PHE A 248 12.03 -12.21 1.15
C PHE A 248 12.12 -13.24 0.01
N PHE A 249 11.16 -14.14 -0.11
CA PHE A 249 11.26 -15.27 -1.04
C PHE A 249 11.17 -14.85 -2.51
N LYS A 250 10.23 -13.99 -2.90
CA LYS A 250 10.04 -13.60 -4.31
C LYS A 250 11.11 -12.66 -4.86
N GLN A 251 11.91 -12.02 -4.00
CA GLN A 251 12.93 -11.07 -4.44
C GLN A 251 14.34 -11.65 -4.40
N ARG A 252 14.52 -12.87 -3.95
CA ARG A 252 15.81 -13.54 -3.83
C ARG A 252 15.87 -14.75 -4.74
N ARG A 253 17.10 -15.09 -5.14
CA ARG A 253 17.43 -16.33 -5.81
C ARG A 253 18.21 -17.19 -4.82
N PHE A 254 17.87 -18.47 -4.76
CA PHE A 254 18.47 -19.43 -3.85
C PHE A 254 19.34 -20.39 -4.66
N HIS A 255 20.50 -20.76 -4.13
CA HIS A 255 21.46 -21.62 -4.82
C HIS A 255 21.24 -23.10 -4.54
N ASP A 256 20.81 -23.43 -3.31
CA ASP A 256 20.62 -24.78 -2.75
C ASP A 256 19.71 -24.71 -1.53
N GLU A 257 19.38 -25.85 -0.94
CA GLU A 257 18.54 -25.96 0.25
C GLU A 257 19.15 -25.29 1.50
#